data_28b7121fe28e14896580a26a13965bf0
#
_entry.id   28b7121fe28e14896580a26a13965bf0
#
_cell.length_a   1.000
_cell.length_b   1.000
_cell.length_c   1.000
_cell.angle_alpha   90.00
_cell.angle_beta   90.00
_cell.angle_gamma   90.00
#
_symmetry.space_group_name_H-M   'P 1'
#
loop_
_entity.id
_entity.type
_entity.pdbx_description
1 polymer ?
#
loop_
_entity_poly.entity_id
_entity_poly.type
_entity_poly.pdbx_seq_one_letter_code
_entity_poly.pdbx_strand_id
1 'polypeptide(L)'
;LVGCFSTPYMFSALGQKDNAAGWNPIGSAWALLNSYEYYLYTGDTQYLKDELYPSMKEVANFWNEALYWSEYQQRYVSAPSYSPENGPIVNGASYDQQFIWQHFENTIQAAETLGVDADLVAEWKDKQSKLDPVLVGDDGQVKEWFEETSIGKAQAGDLEEIDIPQWRQSLGAQNSGVQPPHRHLSHLM
;
A
#
# COMPACT_ATOMS: atom_id res chain seq x y z
N LEU A 1 -14.15 -5.79 -0.23
CA LEU A 1 -13.08 -5.79 0.77
C LEU A 1 -12.65 -7.22 1.05
N VAL A 2 -11.54 -7.64 0.48
CA VAL A 2 -10.89 -8.90 0.85
C VAL A 2 -10.07 -8.62 2.09
N GLY A 3 -10.59 -8.99 3.24
CA GLY A 3 -9.81 -8.91 4.48
C GLY A 3 -8.62 -9.86 4.46
N CYS A 4 -7.56 -9.56 5.21
CA CYS A 4 -6.35 -10.36 5.36
C CYS A 4 -6.61 -11.87 5.49
N PHE A 5 -7.75 -12.24 6.05
CA PHE A 5 -8.08 -13.62 6.39
C PHE A 5 -9.43 -14.08 5.84
N SER A 6 -10.05 -13.30 4.96
CA SER A 6 -11.32 -13.65 4.27
C SER A 6 -12.39 -14.30 5.18
N THR A 7 -12.41 -13.98 6.45
CA THR A 7 -13.35 -14.57 7.41
C THR A 7 -14.34 -13.52 7.94
N PRO A 8 -15.62 -13.89 8.11
CA PRO A 8 -16.62 -12.98 8.70
C PRO A 8 -16.22 -12.47 10.10
N TYR A 9 -15.41 -13.22 10.80
CA TYR A 9 -14.90 -12.89 12.12
C TYR A 9 -14.02 -11.63 12.11
N MET A 10 -13.21 -11.45 11.09
CA MET A 10 -12.33 -10.26 10.96
C MET A 10 -13.12 -9.01 10.64
N PHE A 11 -14.26 -9.12 9.97
CA PHE A 11 -15.16 -7.98 9.76
C PHE A 11 -15.79 -7.46 11.06
N SER A 12 -16.13 -8.34 11.98
CA SER A 12 -16.62 -7.92 13.29
C SER A 12 -15.53 -7.30 14.16
N ALA A 13 -14.27 -7.61 13.89
CA ALA A 13 -13.11 -7.05 14.57
C ALA A 13 -12.73 -5.64 14.06
N LEU A 14 -13.18 -5.23 12.87
CA LEU A 14 -12.97 -3.86 12.35
C LEU A 14 -13.58 -2.77 13.24
N GLY A 15 -14.54 -3.11 14.08
CA GLY A 15 -15.11 -2.23 15.08
C GLY A 15 -14.37 -2.21 16.41
N GLN A 16 -13.36 -3.05 16.58
CA GLN A 16 -12.57 -3.09 17.81
C GLN A 16 -11.41 -2.09 17.69
N LYS A 17 -11.32 -1.23 18.67
CA LYS A 17 -10.43 -0.07 18.75
C LYS A 17 -8.93 -0.40 18.59
N ASP A 18 -8.54 -1.64 18.77
CA ASP A 18 -7.15 -2.06 18.85
C ASP A 18 -6.73 -3.10 17.80
N ASN A 19 -7.58 -3.39 16.81
CA ASN A 19 -7.27 -4.39 15.80
C ASN A 19 -7.01 -3.77 14.41
N ALA A 20 -5.87 -3.09 14.29
CA ALA A 20 -5.41 -2.56 13.02
C ALA A 20 -5.13 -3.68 11.98
N ALA A 21 -4.84 -4.91 12.43
CA ALA A 21 -4.63 -6.06 11.55
C ALA A 21 -5.84 -6.41 10.67
N GLY A 22 -7.05 -5.96 11.06
CA GLY A 22 -8.25 -6.08 10.22
C GLY A 22 -8.33 -5.04 9.09
N TRP A 23 -7.51 -4.01 9.11
CA TRP A 23 -7.46 -2.99 8.08
C TRP A 23 -6.45 -3.37 7.00
N ASN A 24 -6.94 -4.03 5.95
CA ASN A 24 -6.10 -4.43 4.83
C ASN A 24 -6.83 -4.18 3.50
N PRO A 25 -6.95 -2.91 3.08
CA PRO A 25 -7.62 -2.57 1.84
C PRO A 25 -6.86 -3.07 0.60
N ILE A 26 -5.56 -3.34 0.74
CA ILE A 26 -4.71 -3.81 -0.35
C ILE A 26 -4.95 -5.28 -0.73
N GLY A 27 -5.66 -6.04 0.10
CA GLY A 27 -5.86 -7.47 -0.08
C GLY A 27 -6.43 -7.85 -1.46
N SER A 28 -7.27 -7.01 -2.06
CA SER A 28 -7.80 -7.22 -3.41
C SER A 28 -6.72 -7.10 -4.47
N ALA A 29 -5.89 -6.06 -4.39
CA ALA A 29 -4.78 -5.85 -5.32
C ALA A 29 -3.76 -7.01 -5.20
N TRP A 30 -3.45 -7.43 -3.98
CA TRP A 30 -2.56 -8.57 -3.73
C TRP A 30 -3.10 -9.87 -4.34
N ALA A 31 -4.37 -10.20 -4.10
CA ALA A 31 -4.97 -11.43 -4.64
C ALA A 31 -4.93 -11.47 -6.17
N LEU A 32 -5.12 -10.32 -6.83
CA LEU A 32 -5.09 -10.21 -8.28
C LEU A 32 -3.69 -10.38 -8.90
N LEU A 33 -2.60 -10.22 -8.13
CA LEU A 33 -1.26 -10.53 -8.60
C LEU A 33 -1.13 -11.97 -9.07
N ASN A 34 -1.57 -12.92 -8.25
CA ASN A 34 -1.50 -14.34 -8.58
C ASN A 34 -2.32 -14.67 -9.85
N SER A 35 -3.46 -14.03 -10.00
CA SER A 35 -4.31 -14.19 -11.18
C SER A 35 -3.68 -13.60 -12.44
N TYR A 36 -2.97 -12.47 -12.29
CA TYR A 36 -2.24 -11.85 -13.38
C TYR A 36 -1.00 -12.68 -13.78
N GLU A 37 -0.28 -13.24 -12.80
CA GLU A 37 0.80 -14.20 -13.07
C GLU A 37 0.31 -15.41 -13.87
N TYR A 38 -0.84 -15.97 -13.51
CA TYR A 38 -1.45 -17.06 -14.30
C TYR A 38 -1.61 -16.65 -15.76
N TYR A 39 -2.13 -15.44 -16.02
CA TYR A 39 -2.23 -14.92 -17.37
C TYR A 39 -0.86 -14.80 -18.05
N LEU A 40 0.16 -14.26 -17.36
CA LEU A 40 1.50 -14.10 -17.93
C LEU A 40 2.14 -15.44 -18.32
N TYR A 41 1.90 -16.50 -17.53
CA TYR A 41 2.41 -17.84 -17.84
C TYR A 41 1.64 -18.56 -18.94
N THR A 42 0.35 -18.34 -19.06
CA THR A 42 -0.51 -19.07 -20.00
C THR A 42 -0.73 -18.34 -21.32
N GLY A 43 -0.66 -17.01 -21.31
CA GLY A 43 -1.03 -16.16 -22.45
C GLY A 43 -2.53 -16.22 -22.78
N ASP A 44 -3.38 -16.69 -21.86
CA ASP A 44 -4.81 -16.83 -22.07
C ASP A 44 -5.50 -15.47 -22.11
N THR A 45 -5.56 -14.89 -23.29
CA THR A 45 -6.18 -13.59 -23.55
C THR A 45 -7.69 -13.61 -23.32
N GLN A 46 -8.34 -14.76 -23.50
CA GLN A 46 -9.78 -14.87 -23.23
C GLN A 46 -10.06 -14.78 -21.73
N TYR A 47 -9.27 -15.49 -20.92
CA TYR A 47 -9.32 -15.37 -19.46
C TYR A 47 -9.03 -13.94 -19.00
N LEU A 48 -7.99 -13.31 -19.57
CA LEU A 48 -7.67 -11.91 -19.27
C LEU A 48 -8.88 -11.01 -19.51
N LYS A 49 -9.52 -11.14 -20.65
CA LYS A 49 -10.62 -10.26 -21.08
C LYS A 49 -11.88 -10.47 -20.26
N ASP A 50 -12.30 -11.71 -20.06
CA ASP A 50 -13.64 -12.03 -19.58
C ASP A 50 -13.70 -12.14 -18.06
N GLU A 51 -12.61 -12.56 -17.43
CA GLU A 51 -12.57 -12.89 -16.00
C GLU A 51 -11.69 -11.91 -15.20
N LEU A 52 -10.45 -11.70 -15.65
CA LEU A 52 -9.46 -11.03 -14.83
C LEU A 52 -9.55 -9.50 -14.95
N TYR A 53 -9.52 -8.97 -16.16
CA TYR A 53 -9.46 -7.53 -16.39
C TYR A 53 -10.64 -6.74 -15.77
N PRO A 54 -11.89 -7.21 -15.82
CA PRO A 54 -12.98 -6.54 -15.14
C PRO A 54 -12.72 -6.31 -13.64
N SER A 55 -12.16 -7.33 -12.97
CA SER A 55 -11.82 -7.22 -11.54
C SER A 55 -10.62 -6.30 -11.29
N MET A 56 -9.59 -6.37 -12.15
CA MET A 56 -8.42 -5.48 -12.07
C MET A 56 -8.84 -4.01 -12.25
N LYS A 57 -9.69 -3.73 -13.22
CA LYS A 57 -10.22 -2.40 -13.50
C LYS A 57 -10.96 -1.80 -12.30
N GLU A 58 -11.84 -2.57 -11.66
CA GLU A 58 -12.58 -2.09 -10.48
C GLU A 58 -11.64 -1.76 -9.31
N VAL A 59 -10.62 -2.57 -9.06
CA VAL A 59 -9.64 -2.30 -8.01
C VAL A 59 -8.74 -1.11 -8.37
N ALA A 60 -8.39 -0.93 -9.65
CA ALA A 60 -7.65 0.25 -10.09
C ALA A 60 -8.48 1.53 -9.93
N ASN A 61 -9.76 1.51 -10.30
CA ASN A 61 -10.68 2.63 -10.10
C ASN A 61 -10.85 2.96 -8.61
N PHE A 62 -11.00 1.93 -7.76
CA PHE A 62 -11.05 2.13 -6.32
C PHE A 62 -9.81 2.90 -5.82
N TRP A 63 -8.60 2.49 -6.21
CA TRP A 63 -7.39 3.16 -5.78
C TRP A 63 -7.21 4.55 -6.42
N ASN A 64 -7.67 4.73 -7.67
CA ASN A 64 -7.67 6.05 -8.30
C ASN A 64 -8.49 7.07 -7.50
N GLU A 65 -9.58 6.64 -6.87
CA GLU A 65 -10.43 7.49 -6.03
C GLU A 65 -9.98 7.55 -4.57
N ALA A 66 -9.53 6.43 -4.00
CA ALA A 66 -9.24 6.30 -2.57
C ALA A 66 -7.89 6.89 -2.16
N LEU A 67 -6.96 7.05 -3.10
CA LEU A 67 -5.67 7.65 -2.81
C LEU A 67 -5.80 9.13 -2.41
N TYR A 68 -5.16 9.47 -1.31
CA TYR A 68 -5.14 10.82 -0.75
C TYR A 68 -3.88 11.57 -1.17
N TRP A 69 -4.03 12.81 -1.59
CA TRP A 69 -2.88 13.70 -1.81
C TRP A 69 -2.34 14.21 -0.49
N SER A 70 -1.15 13.82 -0.13
CA SER A 70 -0.47 14.28 1.07
C SER A 70 0.29 15.58 0.76
N GLU A 71 -0.18 16.70 1.29
CA GLU A 71 0.53 17.99 1.16
C GLU A 71 1.91 17.94 1.84
N TYR A 72 2.04 17.13 2.87
CA TYR A 72 3.30 16.94 3.58
C TYR A 72 4.33 16.16 2.74
N GLN A 73 3.90 15.08 2.09
CA GLN A 73 4.76 14.22 1.27
C GLN A 73 4.84 14.67 -0.19
N GLN A 74 3.93 15.56 -0.63
CA GLN A 74 3.74 15.96 -2.04
C GLN A 74 3.57 14.75 -2.96
N ARG A 75 2.81 13.77 -2.49
CA ARG A 75 2.57 12.47 -3.15
C ARG A 75 1.16 11.95 -2.87
N TYR A 76 0.70 11.05 -3.70
CA TYR A 76 -0.48 10.24 -3.39
C TYR A 76 -0.11 9.09 -2.46
N VAL A 77 -0.90 8.92 -1.41
CA VAL A 77 -0.71 7.89 -0.40
C VAL A 77 -2.03 7.20 -0.06
N SER A 78 -1.96 5.94 0.33
CA SER A 78 -3.06 5.27 1.00
C SER A 78 -3.26 5.88 2.39
N ALA A 79 -4.51 6.25 2.72
CA ALA A 79 -4.82 6.87 4.02
C ALA A 79 -6.25 6.50 4.47
N PRO A 80 -6.43 5.89 5.65
CA PRO A 80 -5.40 5.36 6.54
C PRO A 80 -4.71 4.12 5.99
N SER A 81 -3.46 3.90 6.36
CA SER A 81 -2.63 2.78 5.96
C SER A 81 -2.03 2.08 7.17
N TYR A 82 -1.71 0.81 7.04
CA TYR A 82 -1.13 0.02 8.12
C TYR A 82 -0.18 -1.03 7.55
N SER A 83 1.05 -1.04 8.03
CA SER A 83 1.95 -2.15 7.72
C SER A 83 1.55 -3.37 8.56
N PRO A 84 1.14 -4.49 7.94
CA PRO A 84 0.56 -5.62 8.66
C PRO A 84 1.46 -6.11 9.79
N GLU A 85 0.84 -6.29 10.96
CA GLU A 85 1.43 -6.75 12.23
C GLU A 85 2.53 -5.84 12.79
N ASN A 86 2.70 -4.62 12.25
CA ASN A 86 3.79 -3.77 12.67
C ASN A 86 3.46 -2.27 12.62
N GLY A 87 3.80 -1.59 13.67
CA GLY A 87 3.70 -0.14 13.76
C GLY A 87 2.29 0.43 13.96
N PRO A 88 2.19 1.75 13.89
CA PRO A 88 0.93 2.48 14.00
C PRO A 88 0.16 2.50 12.69
N ILE A 89 -1.08 3.01 12.74
CA ILE A 89 -1.77 3.48 11.55
C ILE A 89 -1.04 4.73 11.04
N VAL A 90 -0.70 4.73 9.76
CA VAL A 90 0.08 5.77 9.08
C VAL A 90 -0.62 6.22 7.81
N ASN A 91 -0.03 7.16 7.10
CA ASN A 91 -0.36 7.47 5.72
C ASN A 91 0.76 6.92 4.84
N GLY A 92 0.41 6.10 3.85
CA GLY A 92 1.36 5.56 2.89
C GLY A 92 2.35 4.57 3.48
N ALA A 93 1.87 3.51 4.14
CA ALA A 93 2.75 2.38 4.44
C ALA A 93 3.34 1.84 3.13
N SER A 94 4.63 1.57 3.14
CA SER A 94 5.37 1.12 1.95
C SER A 94 4.76 -0.15 1.33
N TYR A 95 4.26 -1.05 2.16
CA TYR A 95 3.51 -2.21 1.76
C TYR A 95 2.32 -1.87 0.84
N ASP A 96 1.45 -0.95 1.27
CA ASP A 96 0.30 -0.52 0.47
C ASP A 96 0.75 0.14 -0.84
N GLN A 97 1.72 1.06 -0.75
CA GLN A 97 2.18 1.85 -1.88
C GLN A 97 2.73 0.97 -3.01
N GLN A 98 3.48 -0.07 -2.66
CA GLN A 98 4.07 -0.99 -3.65
C GLN A 98 3.02 -1.84 -4.34
N PHE A 99 2.06 -2.41 -3.58
CA PHE A 99 0.98 -3.19 -4.18
C PHE A 99 0.05 -2.34 -5.05
N ILE A 100 -0.23 -1.10 -4.65
CA ILE A 100 -1.04 -0.17 -5.45
C ILE A 100 -0.30 0.16 -6.75
N TRP A 101 0.99 0.47 -6.67
CA TRP A 101 1.80 0.76 -7.83
C TRP A 101 1.82 -0.41 -8.82
N GLN A 102 2.08 -1.62 -8.31
CA GLN A 102 2.13 -2.83 -9.14
C GLN A 102 0.75 -3.16 -9.73
N HIS A 103 -0.30 -2.93 -8.97
CA HIS A 103 -1.66 -3.15 -9.47
C HIS A 103 -2.01 -2.21 -10.62
N PHE A 104 -1.67 -0.92 -10.52
CA PHE A 104 -1.83 0.00 -11.64
C PHE A 104 -1.02 -0.45 -12.85
N GLU A 105 0.25 -0.82 -12.66
CA GLU A 105 1.11 -1.29 -13.74
C GLU A 105 0.51 -2.49 -14.48
N ASN A 106 0.09 -3.51 -13.75
CA ASN A 106 -0.50 -4.70 -14.32
C ASN A 106 -1.83 -4.41 -15.04
N THR A 107 -2.65 -3.53 -14.47
CA THR A 107 -3.95 -3.16 -15.06
C THR A 107 -3.78 -2.33 -16.32
N ILE A 108 -2.82 -1.42 -16.33
CA ILE A 108 -2.45 -0.63 -17.51
C ILE A 108 -1.99 -1.55 -18.64
N GLN A 109 -1.07 -2.48 -18.35
CA GLN A 109 -0.58 -3.46 -19.35
C GLN A 109 -1.71 -4.35 -19.88
N ALA A 110 -2.61 -4.79 -19.01
CA ALA A 110 -3.77 -5.57 -19.40
C ALA A 110 -4.71 -4.77 -20.32
N ALA A 111 -5.01 -3.53 -19.99
CA ALA A 111 -5.85 -2.63 -20.79
C ALA A 111 -5.23 -2.37 -22.16
N GLU A 112 -3.94 -2.09 -22.23
CA GLU A 112 -3.20 -1.86 -23.47
C GLU A 112 -3.17 -3.12 -24.34
N THR A 113 -2.98 -4.30 -23.74
CA THR A 113 -3.04 -5.59 -24.45
C THR A 113 -4.41 -5.85 -25.07
N LEU A 114 -5.47 -5.51 -24.35
CA LEU A 114 -6.84 -5.67 -24.83
C LEU A 114 -7.30 -4.53 -25.75
N GLY A 115 -6.57 -3.40 -25.79
CA GLY A 115 -6.93 -2.23 -26.58
C GLY A 115 -8.18 -1.51 -26.08
N VAL A 116 -8.36 -1.44 -24.74
CA VAL A 116 -9.54 -0.87 -24.10
C VAL A 116 -9.17 0.24 -23.10
N ASP A 117 -10.16 1.06 -22.71
CA ASP A 117 -10.11 2.02 -21.60
C ASP A 117 -8.94 3.03 -21.67
N ALA A 118 -8.59 3.52 -22.85
CA ALA A 118 -7.44 4.43 -23.04
C ALA A 118 -7.47 5.68 -22.13
N ASP A 119 -8.65 6.23 -21.87
CA ASP A 119 -8.81 7.39 -20.98
C ASP A 119 -8.49 7.03 -19.54
N LEU A 120 -8.98 5.88 -19.06
CA LEU A 120 -8.64 5.39 -17.70
C LEU A 120 -7.15 5.03 -17.57
N VAL A 121 -6.56 4.47 -18.63
CA VAL A 121 -5.10 4.20 -18.66
C VAL A 121 -4.31 5.49 -18.46
N ALA A 122 -4.73 6.58 -19.08
CA ALA A 122 -4.06 7.88 -18.91
C ALA A 122 -4.18 8.40 -17.46
N GLU A 123 -5.36 8.26 -16.86
CA GLU A 123 -5.59 8.63 -15.45
C GLU A 123 -4.77 7.79 -14.48
N TRP A 124 -4.76 6.46 -14.66
CA TRP A 124 -3.97 5.55 -13.83
C TRP A 124 -2.48 5.81 -13.93
N LYS A 125 -1.96 6.07 -15.13
CA LYS A 125 -0.54 6.45 -15.34
C LYS A 125 -0.19 7.75 -14.63
N ASP A 126 -1.06 8.76 -14.71
CA ASP A 126 -0.84 10.03 -13.99
C ASP A 126 -0.81 9.80 -12.48
N LYS A 127 -1.78 9.06 -11.95
CA LYS A 127 -1.87 8.73 -10.53
C LYS A 127 -0.64 7.92 -10.05
N GLN A 128 -0.29 6.85 -10.78
CA GLN A 128 0.86 6.00 -10.49
C GLN A 128 2.18 6.78 -10.44
N SER A 129 2.37 7.70 -11.37
CA SER A 129 3.59 8.54 -11.44
C SER A 129 3.79 9.46 -10.23
N LYS A 130 2.72 9.71 -9.49
CA LYS A 130 2.69 10.58 -8.32
C LYS A 130 2.54 9.81 -7.00
N LEU A 131 2.55 8.48 -7.04
CA LEU A 131 2.58 7.67 -5.82
C LEU A 131 3.87 7.89 -5.05
N ASP A 132 3.81 7.71 -3.74
CA ASP A 132 4.99 7.70 -2.90
C ASP A 132 5.88 6.51 -3.30
N PRO A 133 7.15 6.74 -3.65
CA PRO A 133 8.03 5.68 -4.12
C PRO A 133 8.50 4.80 -2.96
N VAL A 134 9.15 3.70 -3.29
CA VAL A 134 9.93 2.94 -2.31
C VAL A 134 11.10 3.81 -1.83
N LEU A 135 11.11 4.10 -0.54
CA LEU A 135 12.12 4.95 0.08
C LEU A 135 13.15 4.11 0.82
N VAL A 136 14.38 4.58 0.81
CA VAL A 136 15.47 3.99 1.59
C VAL A 136 15.86 4.97 2.69
N GLY A 137 15.95 4.47 3.92
CA GLY A 137 16.34 5.26 5.07
C GLY A 137 17.84 5.54 5.15
N ASP A 138 18.23 6.39 6.10
CA ASP A 138 19.63 6.76 6.33
C ASP A 138 20.50 5.56 6.72
N ASP A 139 19.89 4.51 7.26
CA ASP A 139 20.54 3.24 7.61
C ASP A 139 20.70 2.27 6.42
N GLY A 140 20.21 2.65 5.24
CA GLY A 140 20.25 1.84 4.03
C GLY A 140 19.13 0.79 3.93
N GLN A 141 18.19 0.76 4.85
CA GLN A 141 17.02 -0.13 4.80
C GLN A 141 15.86 0.52 4.03
N VAL A 142 15.03 -0.29 3.41
CA VAL A 142 13.76 0.18 2.84
C VAL A 142 12.85 0.61 3.98
N LYS A 143 12.27 1.81 3.84
CA LYS A 143 11.41 2.39 4.87
C LYS A 143 10.05 1.68 4.90
N GLU A 144 9.55 1.49 6.10
CA GLU A 144 8.20 0.95 6.33
C GLU A 144 7.11 1.99 6.08
N TRP A 145 7.42 3.26 6.33
CA TRP A 145 6.60 4.44 6.07
C TRP A 145 7.48 5.68 5.86
N PHE A 146 6.88 6.80 5.52
CA PHE A 146 7.61 8.00 5.11
C PHE A 146 8.56 8.56 6.19
N GLU A 147 8.08 8.71 7.43
CA GLU A 147 8.87 9.32 8.48
C GLU A 147 10.04 8.45 8.88
N GLU A 148 11.20 9.07 9.04
CA GLU A 148 12.41 8.40 9.46
C GLU A 148 12.74 8.70 10.90
N THR A 149 12.43 7.75 11.77
CA THR A 149 12.72 7.83 13.20
C THR A 149 13.51 6.60 13.62
N SER A 150 14.72 6.78 14.09
CA SER A 150 15.51 5.71 14.69
C SER A 150 15.35 5.70 16.21
N ILE A 151 15.47 4.53 16.81
CA ILE A 151 15.49 4.40 18.28
C ILE A 151 16.61 5.26 18.87
N GLY A 152 17.78 5.32 18.20
CA GLY A 152 18.89 6.15 18.63
C GLY A 152 18.56 7.64 18.67
N LYS A 153 17.92 8.17 17.64
CA LYS A 153 17.45 9.57 17.60
C LYS A 153 16.41 9.84 18.69
N ALA A 154 15.44 8.95 18.84
CA ALA A 154 14.42 9.09 19.89
C ALA A 154 15.02 9.07 21.30
N GLN A 155 16.02 8.24 21.56
CA GLN A 155 16.73 8.17 22.85
C GLN A 155 17.63 9.39 23.09
N ALA A 156 18.22 9.95 22.06
CA ALA A 156 19.04 11.15 22.14
C ALA A 156 18.26 12.44 22.39
N GLY A 157 16.93 12.39 22.29
CA GLY A 157 16.08 13.57 22.44
C GLY A 157 16.00 14.44 21.19
N ASP A 158 16.52 13.98 20.07
CA ASP A 158 16.52 14.70 18.78
C ASP A 158 15.14 14.68 18.10
N LEU A 159 14.09 14.51 18.89
CA LEU A 159 12.69 14.49 18.42
C LEU A 159 12.21 15.84 17.90
N GLU A 160 12.90 16.93 18.26
CA GLU A 160 12.57 18.27 17.78
C GLU A 160 12.82 18.44 16.27
N GLU A 161 13.72 17.64 15.71
CA GLU A 161 14.02 17.61 14.27
C GLU A 161 13.09 16.68 13.50
N ILE A 162 12.32 15.87 14.22
CA ILE A 162 11.42 14.88 13.62
C ILE A 162 10.01 15.25 14.02
N ASP A 163 9.23 15.75 13.08
CA ASP A 163 7.82 16.07 13.30
C ASP A 163 7.00 14.79 13.50
N ILE A 164 7.24 14.15 14.64
CA ILE A 164 6.46 12.98 15.06
C ILE A 164 5.18 13.50 15.72
N PRO A 165 4.01 13.23 15.15
CA PRO A 165 2.76 13.59 15.77
C PRO A 165 2.70 13.15 17.24
N GLN A 166 2.23 14.02 18.12
CA GLN A 166 2.22 13.79 19.57
C GLN A 166 1.52 12.48 19.97
N TRP A 167 0.50 12.06 19.21
CA TRP A 167 -0.19 10.79 19.43
C TRP A 167 0.71 9.57 19.20
N ARG A 168 1.69 9.64 18.26
CA ARG A 168 2.68 8.56 18.03
C ARG A 168 3.64 8.41 19.19
N GLN A 169 4.01 9.51 19.83
CA GLN A 169 4.90 9.50 20.98
C GLN A 169 4.27 8.76 22.17
N SER A 170 2.94 8.76 22.28
CA SER A 170 2.21 8.09 23.35
C SER A 170 2.07 6.57 23.18
N LEU A 171 2.41 6.01 22.01
CA LEU A 171 2.17 4.61 21.67
C LEU A 171 3.29 3.64 22.10
N GLY A 172 4.37 4.14 22.68
CA GLY A 172 5.55 3.33 23.03
C GLY A 172 6.45 3.04 21.83
N ALA A 173 7.58 2.38 22.06
CA ALA A 173 8.66 2.25 21.08
C ALA A 173 8.25 1.54 19.77
N GLN A 174 7.41 0.53 19.85
CA GLN A 174 6.93 -0.19 18.65
C GLN A 174 5.96 0.63 17.79
N ASN A 175 5.27 1.58 18.39
CA ASN A 175 4.20 2.33 17.76
C ASN A 175 4.51 3.83 17.64
N SER A 176 5.70 4.26 18.02
CA SER A 176 6.10 5.68 18.09
C SER A 176 6.60 6.28 16.78
N GLY A 177 6.49 5.54 15.68
CA GLY A 177 7.04 5.97 14.37
C GLY A 177 8.49 5.57 14.14
N VAL A 178 9.10 4.79 15.05
CA VAL A 178 10.42 4.20 14.84
C VAL A 178 10.33 3.20 13.69
N GLN A 179 11.20 3.33 12.71
CA GLN A 179 11.26 2.39 11.60
C GLN A 179 11.69 1.01 12.13
N PRO A 180 10.83 -0.01 12.09
CA PRO A 180 11.23 -1.35 12.49
C PRO A 180 12.14 -1.97 11.43
N PRO A 181 12.86 -3.03 11.80
CA PRO A 181 13.49 -3.88 10.79
C PRO A 181 12.43 -4.38 9.81
N HIS A 182 12.74 -4.31 8.55
CA HIS A 182 11.83 -4.71 7.49
C HIS A 182 11.48 -6.19 7.61
N ARG A 183 10.20 -6.51 7.75
CA ARG A 183 9.73 -7.88 7.97
C ARG A 183 9.02 -8.50 6.79
N HIS A 184 8.57 -7.67 5.84
CA HIS A 184 7.79 -8.15 4.73
C HIS A 184 8.61 -8.22 3.45
N LEU A 185 8.59 -9.38 2.80
CA LEU A 185 9.22 -9.59 1.50
C LEU A 185 8.43 -8.94 0.34
N SER A 186 7.33 -8.27 0.64
CA SER A 186 6.49 -7.58 -0.35
C SER A 186 7.24 -6.54 -1.20
N HIS A 187 8.37 -6.04 -0.70
CA HIS A 187 9.24 -5.13 -1.44
C HIS A 187 10.12 -5.81 -2.50
N LEU A 188 10.08 -7.13 -2.58
CA LEU A 188 10.84 -7.91 -3.56
C LEU A 188 9.96 -8.42 -4.71
N MET A 189 8.67 -8.15 -4.64
CA MET A 189 7.70 -8.48 -5.68
C MET A 189 7.42 -7.27 -6.55
#